data_dfe9597c345a3193b09cd645227af16a
#
_entry.id   dfe9597c345a3193b09cd645227af16a
#
_cell.length_a   1.000
_cell.length_b   1.000
_cell.length_c   1.000
_cell.angle_alpha   90.00
_cell.angle_beta   90.00
_cell.angle_gamma   90.00
#
_symmetry.space_group_name_H-M   'P 1'
#
loop_
_entity.id
_entity.type
_entity.pdbx_description
1 polymer ?
#
loop_
_entity_poly.entity_id
_entity_poly.type
_entity_poly.pdbx_seq_one_letter_code
_entity_poly.pdbx_strand_id
1 'polypeptide(L)'
;MLQNELKAMLNEEECIGVPADEEYQEYLIDYILDENLFENELSDYCVFPIGYNQSIIYIKSDNPLTGGDRRFRYNMIPKCYGLMASEALEETGVLRVRRSPQLGYRGGGTLVAIIDTGIKLDDSLFLYEDGSSKVVSLWDQSDQRGTRPEGFLYGTEWTREEINNILQSDMDTGSNRKDEKNDSDNISSNSKNNVRKLPNDENGHGTFLAAIAAGREDIDQIFSGVAPDAELVVVKLKQSKKYLREFYSIPDGVWSCQEDDVMLAVRYVINVANKLGKPISICLGIGTNLGGHNGANGLERYISYLSLLPKISFHLAGGNEGISGHHFHGTIRREEQYQTVDFNVAEGENGFVMELWGDEPNVYTIGILSPGGENIERMQLKMGEFRSVRFFPEDTLLEIRSFPGATIGGSQVIRMNFKNIVSGIWKLFVYGTGNGEKQYDIWL
;
A
#
# COMPACT_ATOMS: atom_id res chain seq x y z
N MET A 1 2.04 27.04 4.07
CA MET A 1 0.91 26.34 4.68
C MET A 1 1.32 25.02 5.32
N LEU A 2 2.00 24.11 4.62
CA LEU A 2 2.46 22.82 5.17
C LEU A 2 3.39 22.89 6.41
N GLN A 3 4.15 23.96 6.60
CA GLN A 3 5.06 24.11 7.76
C GLN A 3 4.37 24.47 9.09
N ASN A 4 3.14 25.00 9.06
CA ASN A 4 2.40 25.31 10.28
C ASN A 4 1.55 24.13 10.78
N GLU A 5 1.25 23.14 9.93
CA GLU A 5 0.52 21.92 10.31
C GLU A 5 1.39 20.92 11.08
N LEU A 6 2.73 21.08 11.04
CA LEU A 6 3.69 20.24 11.78
C LEU A 6 3.76 20.52 13.29
N LYS A 7 3.11 21.56 13.78
CA LYS A 7 3.12 21.91 15.21
C LYS A 7 2.12 21.16 16.08
N ALA A 8 1.23 20.37 15.51
CA ALA A 8 0.18 19.65 16.20
C ALA A 8 0.47 18.16 16.45
N MET A 9 1.74 17.77 16.60
CA MET A 9 2.05 16.48 17.19
C MET A 9 1.96 16.61 18.71
N LEU A 10 0.88 16.11 19.26
CA LEU A 10 0.78 15.87 20.69
C LEU A 10 1.73 14.72 21.05
N ASN A 11 2.70 14.93 21.95
CA ASN A 11 3.63 13.92 22.48
C ASN A 11 4.58 13.26 21.47
N GLU A 12 5.24 14.02 20.60
CA GLU A 12 6.14 13.48 19.56
C GLU A 12 7.18 12.48 20.13
N GLU A 13 7.76 12.75 21.29
CA GLU A 13 8.78 11.89 21.90
C GLU A 13 8.24 10.51 22.32
N GLU A 14 7.00 10.45 22.80
CA GLU A 14 6.35 9.19 23.22
C GLU A 14 5.85 8.37 22.04
N CYS A 15 5.67 8.99 20.87
CA CYS A 15 5.16 8.35 19.66
C CYS A 15 6.26 7.81 18.73
N ILE A 16 7.53 8.02 19.09
CA ILE A 16 8.65 7.50 18.30
C ILE A 16 8.62 5.97 18.27
N GLY A 17 8.67 5.39 17.06
CA GLY A 17 8.65 3.95 16.84
C GLY A 17 7.27 3.31 16.83
N VAL A 18 6.23 4.00 17.31
CA VAL A 18 4.84 3.49 17.36
C VAL A 18 4.33 2.99 15.99
N PRO A 19 4.60 3.66 14.85
CA PRO A 19 4.17 3.15 13.55
C PRO A 19 4.75 1.79 13.16
N ALA A 20 5.89 1.43 13.73
CA ALA A 20 6.55 0.15 13.48
C ALA A 20 6.24 -0.91 14.55
N ASP A 21 5.54 -0.55 15.61
CA ASP A 21 5.22 -1.43 16.74
C ASP A 21 3.93 -2.20 16.47
N GLU A 22 4.00 -3.54 16.53
CA GLU A 22 2.86 -4.45 16.31
C GLU A 22 1.77 -4.36 17.40
N GLU A 23 2.07 -3.76 18.56
CA GLU A 23 1.08 -3.58 19.63
C GLU A 23 0.09 -2.43 19.35
N TYR A 24 0.36 -1.59 18.34
CA TYR A 24 -0.49 -0.48 17.95
C TYR A 24 -1.22 -0.76 16.66
N GLN A 25 -2.47 -0.33 16.61
CA GLN A 25 -3.35 -0.36 15.44
C GLN A 25 -3.52 1.06 14.90
N GLU A 26 -3.50 1.19 13.58
CA GLU A 26 -3.67 2.46 12.89
C GLU A 26 -5.10 2.67 12.43
N TYR A 27 -5.53 3.94 12.48
CA TYR A 27 -6.81 4.36 11.92
C TYR A 27 -6.62 5.68 11.17
N LEU A 28 -7.15 5.73 9.94
CA LEU A 28 -7.20 6.95 9.15
C LEU A 28 -8.40 7.78 9.58
N ILE A 29 -8.18 9.04 9.92
CA ILE A 29 -9.25 9.95 10.29
C ILE A 29 -9.25 11.19 9.39
N ASP A 30 -10.47 11.62 9.04
CA ASP A 30 -10.71 12.93 8.48
C ASP A 30 -11.12 13.88 9.60
N TYR A 31 -10.44 15.00 9.74
CA TYR A 31 -10.83 16.02 10.71
C TYR A 31 -11.14 17.34 10.00
N ILE A 32 -12.21 17.97 10.44
CA ILE A 32 -12.48 19.38 10.12
C ILE A 32 -11.72 20.18 11.18
N LEU A 33 -10.83 21.06 10.75
CA LEU A 33 -9.92 21.88 11.55
C LEU A 33 -10.58 22.51 12.79
N ASP A 34 -10.79 21.74 13.84
CA ASP A 34 -11.10 22.22 15.17
C ASP A 34 -9.95 21.80 16.08
N GLU A 35 -9.03 22.74 16.33
CA GLU A 35 -7.88 22.52 17.21
C GLU A 35 -8.30 22.06 18.61
N ASN A 36 -9.50 22.44 19.08
CA ASN A 36 -10.01 22.04 20.39
C ASN A 36 -10.46 20.58 20.46
N LEU A 37 -10.87 19.97 19.34
CA LEU A 37 -11.22 18.56 19.28
C LEU A 37 -9.96 17.67 19.42
N PHE A 38 -8.84 18.12 18.86
CA PHE A 38 -7.55 17.43 18.97
C PHE A 38 -7.01 17.44 20.41
N GLU A 39 -7.10 18.58 21.11
CA GLU A 39 -6.53 18.71 22.45
C GLU A 39 -7.33 17.95 23.53
N ASN A 40 -8.65 17.82 23.37
CA ASN A 40 -9.52 17.29 24.42
C ASN A 40 -9.89 15.80 24.25
N GLU A 41 -9.99 15.28 23.02
CA GLU A 41 -10.46 13.91 22.78
C GLU A 41 -9.34 12.95 22.34
N LEU A 42 -8.24 13.46 21.81
CA LEU A 42 -7.15 12.68 21.22
C LEU A 42 -5.82 12.80 21.97
N SER A 43 -5.79 13.49 23.10
CA SER A 43 -4.57 13.73 23.91
C SER A 43 -3.86 12.44 24.36
N ASP A 44 -4.62 11.35 24.49
CA ASP A 44 -4.12 10.07 24.97
C ASP A 44 -3.63 9.13 23.84
N TYR A 45 -3.65 9.61 22.59
CA TYR A 45 -3.29 8.84 21.42
C TYR A 45 -2.09 9.45 20.68
N CYS A 46 -1.33 8.60 20.00
CA CYS A 46 -0.36 9.08 19.04
C CYS A 46 -1.09 9.47 17.75
N VAL A 47 -1.03 10.74 17.39
CA VAL A 47 -1.70 11.27 16.20
C VAL A 47 -0.66 11.86 15.27
N PHE A 48 -0.65 11.41 14.02
CA PHE A 48 0.23 11.92 12.97
C PHE A 48 -0.58 12.62 11.89
N PRO A 49 -0.53 13.95 11.79
CA PRO A 49 -1.18 14.69 10.70
C PRO A 49 -0.49 14.41 9.37
N ILE A 50 -1.25 13.95 8.37
CA ILE A 50 -0.72 13.69 7.02
C ILE A 50 -0.88 14.94 6.15
N GLY A 51 -1.78 15.82 6.49
CA GLY A 51 -2.21 16.98 5.71
C GLY A 51 -3.58 16.75 5.04
N TYR A 52 -4.12 17.80 4.44
CA TYR A 52 -5.44 17.76 3.78
C TYR A 52 -6.57 17.22 4.67
N ASN A 53 -6.61 17.70 5.93
CA ASN A 53 -7.60 17.27 6.92
C ASN A 53 -7.60 15.77 7.21
N GLN A 54 -6.47 15.10 7.00
CA GLN A 54 -6.28 13.69 7.31
C GLN A 54 -5.18 13.48 8.34
N SER A 55 -5.40 12.54 9.25
CA SER A 55 -4.42 12.11 10.23
C SER A 55 -4.47 10.60 10.40
N ILE A 56 -3.35 10.03 10.86
CA ILE A 56 -3.26 8.66 11.35
C ILE A 56 -3.32 8.73 12.87
N ILE A 57 -4.19 7.93 13.48
CA ILE A 57 -4.22 7.70 14.93
C ILE A 57 -3.65 6.31 15.19
N TYR A 58 -2.73 6.21 16.14
CA TYR A 58 -2.17 4.95 16.62
C TYR A 58 -2.75 4.65 18.00
N ILE A 59 -3.37 3.48 18.15
CA ILE A 59 -4.04 3.06 19.39
C ILE A 59 -3.45 1.74 19.83
N LYS A 60 -2.93 1.70 21.06
CA LYS A 60 -2.54 0.44 21.68
C LYS A 60 -3.79 -0.36 21.99
N SER A 61 -3.91 -1.54 21.39
CA SER A 61 -5.10 -2.35 21.51
C SER A 61 -4.78 -3.83 21.63
N ASP A 62 -5.26 -4.43 22.70
CA ASP A 62 -5.25 -5.87 22.91
C ASP A 62 -6.41 -6.56 22.16
N ASN A 63 -7.31 -5.78 21.56
CA ASN A 63 -8.49 -6.29 20.87
C ASN A 63 -8.28 -6.27 19.35
N PRO A 64 -8.40 -7.40 18.67
CA PRO A 64 -8.42 -7.42 17.22
C PRO A 64 -9.59 -6.57 16.68
N LEU A 65 -9.45 -6.01 15.48
CA LEU A 65 -10.49 -5.24 14.78
C LEU A 65 -11.85 -5.96 14.67
N THR A 66 -11.84 -7.28 14.88
CA THR A 66 -13.04 -8.14 14.99
C THR A 66 -13.86 -7.87 16.26
N GLY A 67 -13.26 -7.26 17.29
CA GLY A 67 -13.87 -7.06 18.63
C GLY A 67 -14.98 -6.02 18.71
N GLY A 68 -15.33 -5.35 17.62
CA GLY A 68 -16.56 -4.55 17.55
C GLY A 68 -16.48 -3.18 18.19
N ASP A 69 -15.32 -2.56 18.23
CA ASP A 69 -15.25 -1.13 18.60
C ASP A 69 -16.03 -0.31 17.57
N ARG A 70 -17.24 0.12 17.96
CA ARG A 70 -18.16 0.87 17.09
C ARG A 70 -17.67 2.28 16.77
N ARG A 71 -16.58 2.74 17.38
CA ARG A 71 -16.01 4.08 17.17
C ARG A 71 -15.34 4.20 15.81
N PHE A 72 -14.81 3.10 15.25
CA PHE A 72 -14.09 3.11 13.99
C PHE A 72 -14.93 2.55 12.85
N ARG A 73 -15.06 3.35 11.80
CA ARG A 73 -15.77 2.99 10.57
C ARG A 73 -14.83 2.22 9.64
N TYR A 74 -15.41 1.50 8.69
CA TYR A 74 -14.64 0.71 7.72
C TYR A 74 -13.62 1.55 6.93
N ASN A 75 -13.98 2.75 6.52
CA ASN A 75 -13.09 3.68 5.80
C ASN A 75 -11.94 4.25 6.64
N MET A 76 -11.95 4.03 7.96
CA MET A 76 -10.85 4.41 8.85
C MET A 76 -9.81 3.30 9.01
N ILE A 77 -10.12 2.08 8.59
CA ILE A 77 -9.20 0.94 8.65
C ILE A 77 -8.29 1.00 7.43
N PRO A 78 -6.96 1.09 7.60
CA PRO A 78 -6.01 1.09 6.49
C PRO A 78 -6.15 -0.17 5.64
N LYS A 79 -6.13 -0.02 4.33
CA LYS A 79 -6.14 -1.15 3.40
C LYS A 79 -4.75 -1.73 3.22
N CYS A 80 -4.68 -2.96 2.77
CA CYS A 80 -3.45 -3.61 2.36
C CYS A 80 -3.36 -3.65 0.84
N TYR A 81 -2.14 -3.44 0.32
CA TYR A 81 -1.83 -3.40 -1.09
C TYR A 81 -0.79 -4.44 -1.43
N GLY A 82 -0.97 -5.13 -2.55
CA GLY A 82 -0.02 -6.07 -3.14
C GLY A 82 0.73 -5.45 -4.32
N LEU A 83 1.72 -6.17 -4.84
CA LEU A 83 2.57 -5.73 -5.94
C LEU A 83 1.86 -5.86 -7.29
N MET A 84 2.06 -4.86 -8.16
CA MET A 84 1.49 -4.82 -9.51
C MET A 84 2.53 -4.35 -10.50
N ALA A 85 2.81 -5.15 -11.53
CA ALA A 85 3.74 -4.83 -12.60
C ALA A 85 3.12 -5.11 -13.97
N SER A 86 3.48 -4.33 -14.99
CA SER A 86 3.09 -4.55 -16.38
C SER A 86 4.18 -4.17 -17.38
N GLU A 87 4.24 -4.89 -18.50
CA GLU A 87 5.14 -4.65 -19.64
C GLU A 87 4.53 -3.61 -20.58
N ALA A 88 5.05 -2.36 -20.64
CA ALA A 88 4.37 -1.33 -21.41
C ALA A 88 5.25 -0.25 -22.10
N LEU A 89 6.57 -0.40 -22.18
CA LEU A 89 7.45 0.70 -22.70
C LEU A 89 7.24 1.03 -24.19
N GLU A 90 6.88 0.06 -25.02
CA GLU A 90 6.74 0.25 -26.46
C GLU A 90 5.36 0.81 -26.84
N GLU A 91 4.31 0.36 -26.16
CA GLU A 91 2.93 0.75 -26.45
C GLU A 91 2.57 2.16 -25.94
N THR A 92 3.24 2.65 -24.90
CA THR A 92 3.01 3.98 -24.33
C THR A 92 3.52 5.15 -25.17
N GLY A 93 4.27 4.88 -26.26
CA GLY A 93 4.82 5.90 -27.15
C GLY A 93 6.01 6.68 -26.57
N VAL A 94 6.51 6.31 -25.39
CA VAL A 94 7.67 6.95 -24.71
C VAL A 94 8.88 7.03 -25.62
N LEU A 95 9.18 5.94 -26.35
CA LEU A 95 10.32 5.91 -27.29
C LEU A 95 10.17 6.91 -28.42
N ARG A 96 8.94 7.25 -28.85
CA ARG A 96 8.70 8.29 -29.88
C ARG A 96 9.03 9.68 -29.34
N VAL A 97 8.66 9.99 -28.10
CA VAL A 97 8.96 11.27 -27.45
C VAL A 97 10.47 11.44 -27.29
N ARG A 98 11.17 10.41 -26.85
CA ARG A 98 12.63 10.43 -26.65
C ARG A 98 13.42 10.59 -27.96
N ARG A 99 12.98 9.92 -29.03
CA ARG A 99 13.60 9.99 -30.36
C ARG A 99 13.24 11.25 -31.13
N SER A 100 12.31 12.06 -30.63
CA SER A 100 11.94 13.32 -31.29
C SER A 100 13.09 14.34 -31.17
N PRO A 101 13.65 14.85 -32.28
CA PRO A 101 14.70 15.85 -32.23
C PRO A 101 14.27 17.16 -31.55
N GLN A 102 12.98 17.40 -31.43
CA GLN A 102 12.37 18.61 -30.85
C GLN A 102 12.06 18.49 -29.37
N LEU A 103 11.81 17.26 -28.86
CA LEU A 103 11.43 17.01 -27.49
C LEU A 103 12.60 16.46 -26.66
N GLY A 104 13.19 15.34 -27.05
CA GLY A 104 14.39 14.76 -26.43
C GLY A 104 14.40 14.65 -24.91
N TYR A 105 13.19 14.58 -24.30
CA TYR A 105 13.06 14.56 -22.85
C TYR A 105 13.57 13.23 -22.27
N ARG A 106 14.50 13.32 -21.33
CA ARG A 106 15.14 12.16 -20.67
C ARG A 106 15.03 12.22 -19.14
N GLY A 107 14.32 13.21 -18.59
CA GLY A 107 14.11 13.36 -17.16
C GLY A 107 15.19 14.14 -16.41
N GLY A 108 16.18 14.73 -17.08
CA GLY A 108 17.22 15.55 -16.44
C GLY A 108 16.60 16.70 -15.62
N GLY A 109 17.09 16.89 -14.38
CA GLY A 109 16.59 17.93 -13.47
C GLY A 109 15.27 17.57 -12.76
N THR A 110 14.76 16.36 -12.94
CA THR A 110 13.54 15.85 -12.27
C THR A 110 13.85 14.70 -11.32
N LEU A 111 12.92 14.43 -10.42
CA LEU A 111 12.95 13.27 -9.54
C LEU A 111 11.91 12.24 -9.99
N VAL A 112 12.28 10.97 -9.92
CA VAL A 112 11.34 9.84 -9.97
C VAL A 112 11.33 9.20 -8.60
N ALA A 113 10.15 9.12 -7.99
CA ALA A 113 9.98 8.44 -6.72
C ALA A 113 9.47 7.02 -6.96
N ILE A 114 10.10 6.04 -6.32
CA ILE A 114 9.67 4.64 -6.26
C ILE A 114 9.26 4.33 -4.84
N ILE A 115 7.99 4.02 -4.65
CA ILE A 115 7.42 3.62 -3.36
C ILE A 115 6.99 2.17 -3.50
N ASP A 116 7.85 1.24 -3.00
CA ASP A 116 7.71 -0.18 -3.29
C ASP A 116 8.52 -1.06 -2.30
N THR A 117 8.94 -2.27 -2.70
CA THR A 117 9.72 -3.23 -1.88
C THR A 117 11.16 -2.82 -1.62
N GLY A 118 11.65 -1.77 -2.26
CA GLY A 118 13.02 -1.27 -2.16
C GLY A 118 13.71 -1.12 -3.49
N ILE A 119 15.03 -1.10 -3.47
CA ILE A 119 15.88 -1.01 -4.67
C ILE A 119 17.23 -1.68 -4.40
N LYS A 120 17.80 -2.32 -5.42
CA LYS A 120 19.16 -2.83 -5.39
C LYS A 120 20.14 -1.71 -5.73
N LEU A 121 20.68 -1.06 -4.71
CA LEU A 121 21.48 0.17 -4.81
C LEU A 121 22.81 0.00 -5.54
N ASP A 122 23.38 -1.20 -5.57
CA ASP A 122 24.63 -1.56 -6.22
C ASP A 122 24.46 -1.96 -7.70
N ASP A 123 23.23 -1.93 -8.23
CA ASP A 123 22.98 -2.21 -9.65
C ASP A 123 23.44 -1.04 -10.52
N SER A 124 24.16 -1.37 -11.60
CA SER A 124 24.73 -0.40 -12.53
C SER A 124 23.70 0.55 -13.17
N LEU A 125 22.44 0.13 -13.27
CA LEU A 125 21.35 0.96 -13.78
C LEU A 125 21.04 2.17 -12.90
N PHE A 126 21.44 2.13 -11.62
CA PHE A 126 21.20 3.18 -10.65
C PHE A 126 22.45 3.94 -10.23
N LEU A 127 23.55 3.71 -10.95
CA LEU A 127 24.82 4.41 -10.75
C LEU A 127 25.14 5.32 -11.93
N TYR A 128 25.78 6.43 -11.65
CA TYR A 128 26.41 7.26 -12.68
C TYR A 128 27.71 6.59 -13.16
N GLU A 129 28.33 7.14 -14.22
CA GLU A 129 29.59 6.62 -14.79
C GLU A 129 30.77 6.67 -13.80
N ASP A 130 30.73 7.61 -12.87
CA ASP A 130 31.72 7.75 -11.79
C ASP A 130 31.47 6.80 -10.61
N GLY A 131 30.48 5.93 -10.69
CA GLY A 131 30.09 4.99 -9.64
C GLY A 131 29.23 5.60 -8.54
N SER A 132 28.91 6.89 -8.59
CA SER A 132 28.02 7.52 -7.62
C SER A 132 26.56 7.15 -7.85
N SER A 133 25.74 7.13 -6.78
CA SER A 133 24.34 6.73 -6.85
C SER A 133 23.44 7.79 -7.48
N LYS A 134 22.51 7.36 -8.31
CA LYS A 134 21.37 8.18 -8.79
C LYS A 134 20.33 8.41 -7.69
N VAL A 135 20.32 7.60 -6.64
CA VAL A 135 19.40 7.74 -5.50
C VAL A 135 19.83 8.91 -4.63
N VAL A 136 18.99 9.94 -4.52
CA VAL A 136 19.27 11.14 -3.71
C VAL A 136 18.92 10.92 -2.25
N SER A 137 17.91 10.10 -1.99
CA SER A 137 17.47 9.72 -0.64
C SER A 137 16.66 8.43 -0.69
N LEU A 138 16.82 7.59 0.33
CA LEU A 138 16.05 6.37 0.51
C LEU A 138 15.55 6.30 1.95
N TRP A 139 14.26 6.04 2.11
CA TRP A 139 13.65 5.75 3.42
C TRP A 139 13.29 4.26 3.50
N ASP A 140 13.97 3.53 4.38
CA ASP A 140 13.62 2.16 4.73
C ASP A 140 12.69 2.16 5.94
N GLN A 141 11.40 1.93 5.71
CA GLN A 141 10.39 1.88 6.77
C GLN A 141 10.53 0.64 7.66
N SER A 142 11.20 -0.40 7.20
CA SER A 142 11.38 -1.65 7.93
C SER A 142 12.58 -1.64 8.89
N ASP A 143 13.55 -0.75 8.70
CA ASP A 143 14.75 -0.66 9.52
C ASP A 143 14.65 0.48 10.56
N GLN A 144 14.67 0.12 11.84
CA GLN A 144 14.57 1.08 12.96
C GLN A 144 15.95 1.43 13.58
N ARG A 145 17.07 0.97 13.00
CA ARG A 145 18.41 1.08 13.61
C ARG A 145 19.13 2.37 13.27
N GLY A 146 18.71 3.07 12.22
CA GLY A 146 19.35 4.29 11.74
C GLY A 146 18.63 5.56 12.14
N THR A 147 19.04 6.67 11.51
CA THR A 147 18.37 7.96 11.69
C THR A 147 17.08 7.99 10.92
N ARG A 148 15.97 8.30 11.60
CA ARG A 148 14.68 8.48 10.93
C ARG A 148 14.66 9.77 10.10
N PRO A 149 13.82 9.85 9.04
CA PRO A 149 13.65 11.09 8.30
C PRO A 149 13.09 12.20 9.20
N GLU A 150 13.47 13.43 8.93
CA GLU A 150 12.98 14.61 9.65
C GLU A 150 11.46 14.74 9.52
N GLY A 151 10.76 14.83 10.65
CA GLY A 151 9.31 14.92 10.70
C GLY A 151 8.58 13.58 10.55
N PHE A 152 9.29 12.45 10.66
CA PHE A 152 8.70 11.10 10.68
C PHE A 152 9.09 10.36 11.95
N LEU A 153 8.26 9.38 12.35
CA LEU A 153 8.36 8.75 13.67
C LEU A 153 9.13 7.42 13.67
N TYR A 154 9.46 6.87 12.48
CA TYR A 154 10.04 5.54 12.34
C TYR A 154 10.88 5.41 11.07
N GLY A 155 11.49 4.24 10.92
CA GLY A 155 12.29 3.91 9.74
C GLY A 155 13.69 4.52 9.78
N THR A 156 14.42 4.26 8.73
CA THR A 156 15.80 4.70 8.56
C THR A 156 15.94 5.46 7.25
N GLU A 157 16.43 6.70 7.30
CA GLU A 157 16.80 7.45 6.10
C GLU A 157 18.25 7.17 5.72
N TRP A 158 18.49 7.09 4.42
CA TRP A 158 19.79 6.97 3.78
C TRP A 158 19.97 8.12 2.80
N THR A 159 20.96 8.94 3.05
CA THR A 159 21.34 10.02 2.14
C THR A 159 22.23 9.49 1.01
N ARG A 160 22.30 10.21 -0.12
CA ARG A 160 23.23 9.87 -1.22
C ARG A 160 24.66 9.74 -0.74
N GLU A 161 25.08 10.60 0.20
CA GLU A 161 26.44 10.58 0.72
C GLU A 161 26.71 9.27 1.48
N GLU A 162 25.82 8.84 2.36
CA GLU A 162 25.94 7.56 3.09
C GLU A 162 25.95 6.37 2.12
N ILE A 163 25.07 6.38 1.11
CA ILE A 163 25.00 5.34 0.06
C ILE A 163 26.34 5.26 -0.66
N ASN A 164 26.86 6.40 -1.16
CA ASN A 164 28.13 6.46 -1.90
C ASN A 164 29.33 5.99 -1.05
N ASN A 165 29.38 6.37 0.22
CA ASN A 165 30.46 5.96 1.11
C ASN A 165 30.53 4.44 1.27
N ILE A 166 29.37 3.77 1.35
CA ILE A 166 29.32 2.31 1.46
C ILE A 166 29.65 1.65 0.12
N LEU A 167 29.11 2.13 -0.99
CA LEU A 167 29.41 1.59 -2.33
C LEU A 167 30.92 1.67 -2.63
N GLN A 168 31.59 2.77 -2.27
CA GLN A 168 33.03 2.92 -2.45
C GLN A 168 33.82 1.94 -1.56
N SER A 169 33.42 1.79 -0.28
CA SER A 169 34.10 0.86 0.64
C SER A 169 34.00 -0.60 0.20
N ASP A 170 32.87 -0.97 -0.42
CA ASP A 170 32.67 -2.34 -0.94
C ASP A 170 33.50 -2.59 -2.22
N MET A 171 33.70 -1.58 -3.06
CA MET A 171 34.59 -1.66 -4.22
C MET A 171 36.05 -1.84 -3.80
N ASP A 172 36.52 -1.07 -2.79
CA ASP A 172 37.91 -1.15 -2.30
C ASP A 172 38.21 -2.50 -1.63
N THR A 173 37.27 -3.04 -0.87
CA THR A 173 37.41 -4.37 -0.25
C THR A 173 37.30 -5.51 -1.25
N GLY A 174 36.51 -5.39 -2.30
CA GLY A 174 36.38 -6.36 -3.40
C GLY A 174 37.64 -6.44 -4.27
N SER A 175 38.36 -5.34 -4.43
CA SER A 175 39.62 -5.26 -5.17
C SER A 175 40.76 -6.00 -4.47
N ASN A 176 40.81 -5.96 -3.13
CA ASN A 176 41.86 -6.60 -2.33
C ASN A 176 41.68 -8.11 -2.13
N ARG A 177 40.50 -8.67 -2.41
CA ARG A 177 40.23 -10.12 -2.28
C ARG A 177 40.66 -10.98 -3.48
N LYS A 178 41.10 -10.38 -4.58
CA LYS A 178 41.54 -11.13 -5.77
C LYS A 178 43.00 -11.61 -5.68
N ASP A 179 43.79 -11.12 -4.76
CA ASP A 179 45.24 -11.44 -4.67
C ASP A 179 45.67 -12.30 -3.48
N GLU A 180 44.77 -12.67 -2.55
CA GLU A 180 45.11 -13.54 -1.41
C GLU A 180 44.40 -14.89 -1.48
N LYS A 181 44.91 -15.76 -2.39
CA LYS A 181 44.85 -17.21 -2.21
C LYS A 181 46.22 -17.65 -1.68
N ASN A 182 46.34 -17.75 -0.38
CA ASN A 182 47.18 -18.59 0.49
C ASN A 182 47.52 -17.82 1.76
N ASP A 183 46.85 -18.13 2.85
CA ASP A 183 47.47 -18.61 4.08
C ASP A 183 46.44 -18.71 5.19
N SER A 184 46.35 -19.92 5.72
CA SER A 184 45.54 -20.29 6.86
C SER A 184 46.06 -19.65 8.16
N ASP A 185 45.10 -19.39 9.05
CA ASP A 185 45.24 -19.25 10.50
C ASP A 185 45.89 -17.97 11.07
N ASN A 186 45.04 -17.15 11.61
CA ASN A 186 45.20 -16.11 12.60
C ASN A 186 44.74 -14.69 12.17
N ILE A 187 43.45 -14.46 12.21
CA ILE A 187 42.94 -13.10 12.39
C ILE A 187 42.12 -13.07 13.67
N SER A 188 42.73 -12.43 14.66
CA SER A 188 42.17 -12.11 15.96
C SER A 188 40.83 -11.38 15.82
N SER A 189 39.84 -11.94 16.47
CA SER A 189 38.48 -11.44 16.62
C SER A 189 38.43 -10.16 17.48
N ASN A 190 38.81 -9.01 16.94
CA ASN A 190 38.56 -7.72 17.62
C ASN A 190 38.51 -6.57 16.63
N SER A 191 37.46 -6.55 15.80
CA SER A 191 36.88 -5.35 15.16
C SER A 191 35.57 -5.76 14.52
N LYS A 192 34.57 -6.05 15.31
CA LYS A 192 33.17 -5.97 14.84
C LYS A 192 32.83 -4.49 14.76
N ASN A 193 33.39 -3.79 13.77
CA ASN A 193 32.78 -2.56 13.29
C ASN A 193 31.42 -2.96 12.77
N ASN A 194 30.37 -2.48 13.41
CA ASN A 194 28.99 -2.52 12.91
C ASN A 194 28.92 -1.64 11.64
N VAL A 195 29.48 -2.12 10.54
CA VAL A 195 29.31 -1.47 9.23
C VAL A 195 27.85 -1.67 8.88
N ARG A 196 27.09 -0.60 8.91
CA ARG A 196 25.70 -0.57 8.52
C ARG A 196 25.62 -0.99 7.04
N LYS A 197 24.86 -2.03 6.73
CA LYS A 197 24.67 -2.52 5.36
C LYS A 197 23.59 -1.70 4.68
N LEU A 198 23.76 -1.43 3.39
CA LEU A 198 22.73 -0.84 2.55
C LEU A 198 21.45 -1.68 2.58
N PRO A 199 20.27 -1.05 2.56
CA PRO A 199 19.03 -1.76 2.39
C PRO A 199 19.02 -2.51 1.05
N ASN A 200 18.41 -3.68 1.04
CA ASN A 200 18.30 -4.51 -0.15
C ASN A 200 16.81 -4.68 -0.51
N ASP A 201 16.54 -4.96 -1.76
CA ASP A 201 15.23 -5.38 -2.26
C ASP A 201 15.22 -6.91 -2.40
N GLU A 202 14.70 -7.59 -1.38
CA GLU A 202 14.63 -9.05 -1.36
C GLU A 202 13.59 -9.60 -2.32
N ASN A 203 12.59 -8.79 -2.68
CA ASN A 203 11.52 -9.17 -3.61
C ASN A 203 11.92 -8.93 -5.08
N GLY A 204 12.62 -7.83 -5.35
CA GLY A 204 13.05 -7.42 -6.68
C GLY A 204 12.04 -6.56 -7.44
N HIS A 205 10.79 -6.42 -6.95
CA HIS A 205 9.73 -5.69 -7.64
C HIS A 205 10.03 -4.19 -7.73
N GLY A 206 10.42 -3.55 -6.62
CA GLY A 206 10.77 -2.14 -6.60
C GLY A 206 12.02 -1.83 -7.46
N THR A 207 13.00 -2.74 -7.47
CA THR A 207 14.17 -2.66 -8.36
C THR A 207 13.76 -2.70 -9.83
N PHE A 208 12.85 -3.60 -10.19
CA PHE A 208 12.30 -3.70 -11.55
C PHE A 208 11.58 -2.43 -11.97
N LEU A 209 10.69 -1.89 -11.12
CA LEU A 209 9.99 -0.64 -11.40
C LEU A 209 10.96 0.55 -11.52
N ALA A 210 11.95 0.64 -10.64
CA ALA A 210 12.97 1.69 -10.70
C ALA A 210 13.76 1.64 -12.01
N ALA A 211 14.12 0.43 -12.48
CA ALA A 211 14.82 0.24 -13.74
C ALA A 211 13.98 0.73 -14.92
N ILE A 212 12.70 0.30 -15.01
CA ILE A 212 11.79 0.74 -16.08
C ILE A 212 11.57 2.25 -16.01
N ALA A 213 11.38 2.83 -14.84
CA ALA A 213 11.07 4.24 -14.69
C ALA A 213 12.29 5.13 -14.97
N ALA A 214 13.46 4.82 -14.41
CA ALA A 214 14.62 5.72 -14.43
C ALA A 214 15.99 5.01 -14.52
N GLY A 215 16.02 3.74 -14.91
CA GLY A 215 17.29 3.03 -15.14
C GLY A 215 18.15 3.74 -16.19
N ARG A 216 19.45 3.85 -15.93
CA ARG A 216 20.41 4.42 -16.86
C ARG A 216 20.36 3.66 -18.20
N GLU A 217 20.69 4.37 -19.27
CA GLU A 217 20.87 3.75 -20.58
C GLU A 217 22.07 2.79 -20.53
N ASP A 218 21.83 1.54 -20.87
CA ASP A 218 22.83 0.50 -21.04
C ASP A 218 22.84 0.07 -22.51
N ILE A 219 23.91 0.50 -23.21
CA ILE A 219 24.06 0.28 -24.65
C ILE A 219 24.30 -1.21 -24.93
N ASP A 220 25.00 -1.91 -24.04
CA ASP A 220 25.38 -3.31 -24.24
C ASP A 220 24.16 -4.23 -24.07
N GLN A 221 23.23 -3.87 -23.19
CA GLN A 221 21.97 -4.61 -22.98
C GLN A 221 20.80 -4.07 -23.80
N ILE A 222 21.00 -3.00 -24.58
CA ILE A 222 19.93 -2.33 -25.36
C ILE A 222 18.76 -1.92 -24.45
N PHE A 223 19.06 -1.48 -23.26
CA PHE A 223 18.08 -1.12 -22.25
C PHE A 223 18.17 0.38 -21.91
N SER A 224 17.03 0.98 -21.59
CA SER A 224 16.95 2.31 -20.99
C SER A 224 15.59 2.51 -20.35
N GLY A 225 15.57 3.02 -19.14
CA GLY A 225 14.34 3.45 -18.47
C GLY A 225 13.64 4.59 -19.20
N VAL A 226 12.42 4.92 -18.79
CA VAL A 226 11.60 6.02 -19.34
C VAL A 226 12.32 7.36 -19.21
N ALA A 227 12.88 7.65 -18.05
CA ALA A 227 13.57 8.88 -17.68
C ALA A 227 15.00 8.60 -17.18
N PRO A 228 15.92 8.14 -18.06
CA PRO A 228 17.24 7.63 -17.65
C PRO A 228 18.14 8.69 -17.02
N ASP A 229 17.87 9.97 -17.23
CA ASP A 229 18.65 11.08 -16.68
C ASP A 229 18.00 11.68 -15.42
N ALA A 230 16.87 11.12 -14.96
CA ALA A 230 16.25 11.50 -13.70
C ALA A 230 17.03 10.93 -12.50
N GLU A 231 16.93 11.63 -11.37
CA GLU A 231 17.41 11.14 -10.09
C GLU A 231 16.28 10.40 -9.35
N LEU A 232 16.63 9.51 -8.44
CA LEU A 232 15.69 8.65 -7.74
C LEU A 232 15.51 9.08 -6.28
N VAL A 233 14.26 9.01 -5.80
CA VAL A 233 13.91 8.99 -4.38
C VAL A 233 13.19 7.68 -4.13
N VAL A 234 13.62 6.91 -3.14
CA VAL A 234 13.09 5.56 -2.92
C VAL A 234 12.50 5.46 -1.52
N VAL A 235 11.35 4.79 -1.41
CA VAL A 235 10.83 4.32 -0.13
C VAL A 235 10.69 2.81 -0.19
N LYS A 236 11.41 2.12 0.69
CA LYS A 236 11.21 0.71 0.95
C LYS A 236 10.10 0.58 1.99
N LEU A 237 8.93 0.14 1.53
CA LEU A 237 7.76 -0.05 2.37
C LEU A 237 7.98 -1.22 3.35
N LYS A 238 7.49 -1.09 4.57
CA LYS A 238 7.44 -2.21 5.51
C LYS A 238 6.26 -3.13 5.20
N GLN A 239 6.32 -4.35 5.68
CA GLN A 239 5.19 -5.29 5.64
C GLN A 239 4.01 -4.74 6.47
N SER A 240 2.79 -5.02 5.99
CA SER A 240 1.58 -4.73 6.76
C SER A 240 1.58 -5.50 8.07
N LYS A 241 1.10 -4.85 9.12
CA LYS A 241 1.03 -5.41 10.48
C LYS A 241 0.12 -6.64 10.55
N LYS A 242 0.41 -7.51 11.49
CA LYS A 242 -0.27 -8.79 11.67
C LYS A 242 -1.79 -8.64 11.79
N TYR A 243 -2.28 -7.65 12.55
CA TYR A 243 -3.71 -7.44 12.74
C TYR A 243 -4.45 -7.11 11.42
N LEU A 244 -3.82 -6.35 10.50
CA LEU A 244 -4.38 -6.09 9.17
C LEU A 244 -4.33 -7.32 8.28
N ARG A 245 -3.21 -8.06 8.31
CA ARG A 245 -3.10 -9.32 7.57
C ARG A 245 -4.17 -10.32 7.98
N GLU A 246 -4.43 -10.44 9.29
CA GLU A 246 -5.52 -11.27 9.82
C GLU A 246 -6.89 -10.73 9.42
N PHE A 247 -7.08 -9.40 9.49
CA PHE A 247 -8.34 -8.77 9.10
C PHE A 247 -8.65 -8.98 7.60
N TYR A 248 -7.67 -8.87 6.73
CA TYR A 248 -7.83 -9.06 5.29
C TYR A 248 -7.56 -10.49 4.81
N SER A 249 -7.34 -11.44 5.72
CA SER A 249 -7.06 -12.85 5.41
C SER A 249 -5.89 -13.05 4.46
N ILE A 250 -4.84 -12.23 4.62
CA ILE A 250 -3.63 -12.30 3.80
C ILE A 250 -2.77 -13.48 4.30
N PRO A 251 -2.47 -14.48 3.44
CA PRO A 251 -1.68 -15.64 3.83
C PRO A 251 -0.25 -15.27 4.28
N ASP A 252 0.32 -16.09 5.16
CA ASP A 252 1.73 -15.97 5.52
C ASP A 252 2.62 -16.09 4.28
N GLY A 253 3.69 -15.27 4.25
CA GLY A 253 4.64 -15.24 3.12
C GLY A 253 4.21 -14.41 1.91
N VAL A 254 2.96 -13.98 1.81
CA VAL A 254 2.52 -13.02 0.78
C VAL A 254 2.93 -11.62 1.21
N TRP A 255 3.64 -10.91 0.35
CA TRP A 255 4.03 -9.52 0.61
C TRP A 255 2.83 -8.59 0.49
N SER A 256 2.68 -7.70 1.44
CA SER A 256 1.68 -6.62 1.42
C SER A 256 2.16 -5.45 2.26
N CYS A 257 1.75 -4.24 1.90
CA CYS A 257 1.95 -3.03 2.68
C CYS A 257 0.60 -2.43 3.09
N GLN A 258 0.61 -1.47 3.99
CA GLN A 258 -0.61 -0.83 4.49
C GLN A 258 -0.73 0.62 4.03
N GLU A 259 -1.95 1.10 3.94
CA GLU A 259 -2.36 2.36 3.33
C GLU A 259 -1.68 3.58 3.95
N ASP A 260 -1.62 3.64 5.27
CA ASP A 260 -1.00 4.74 6.02
C ASP A 260 0.51 4.84 5.77
N ASP A 261 1.23 3.72 5.67
CA ASP A 261 2.65 3.70 5.31
C ASP A 261 2.89 4.25 3.90
N VAL A 262 1.97 3.95 2.97
CA VAL A 262 2.02 4.51 1.60
C VAL A 262 1.76 6.01 1.62
N MET A 263 0.79 6.49 2.41
CA MET A 263 0.50 7.91 2.54
C MET A 263 1.69 8.67 3.14
N LEU A 264 2.35 8.10 4.15
CA LEU A 264 3.58 8.65 4.73
C LEU A 264 4.73 8.65 3.74
N ALA A 265 4.86 7.59 2.93
CA ALA A 265 5.87 7.50 1.87
C ALA A 265 5.68 8.59 0.81
N VAL A 266 4.43 8.82 0.37
CA VAL A 266 4.10 9.92 -0.56
C VAL A 266 4.48 11.27 0.02
N ARG A 267 4.16 11.51 1.30
CA ARG A 267 4.57 12.73 1.99
C ARG A 267 6.09 12.90 2.03
N TYR A 268 6.81 11.83 2.35
CA TYR A 268 8.28 11.85 2.42
C TYR A 268 8.90 12.27 1.09
N VAL A 269 8.53 11.62 -0.02
CA VAL A 269 9.14 11.92 -1.33
C VAL A 269 8.82 13.34 -1.79
N ILE A 270 7.65 13.87 -1.47
CA ILE A 270 7.28 15.27 -1.72
C ILE A 270 8.13 16.22 -0.89
N ASN A 271 8.39 15.90 0.39
CA ASN A 271 9.27 16.72 1.24
C ASN A 271 10.70 16.77 0.68
N VAL A 272 11.24 15.64 0.22
CA VAL A 272 12.55 15.58 -0.45
C VAL A 272 12.57 16.45 -1.71
N ALA A 273 11.54 16.34 -2.55
CA ALA A 273 11.40 17.13 -3.78
C ALA A 273 11.36 18.64 -3.49
N ASN A 274 10.61 19.04 -2.46
CA ASN A 274 10.52 20.43 -2.04
C ASN A 274 11.86 20.96 -1.49
N LYS A 275 12.58 20.18 -0.68
CA LYS A 275 13.93 20.52 -0.20
C LYS A 275 14.91 20.76 -1.36
N LEU A 276 14.82 19.93 -2.40
CA LEU A 276 15.68 20.02 -3.59
C LEU A 276 15.18 21.04 -4.64
N GLY A 277 13.96 21.56 -4.49
CA GLY A 277 13.32 22.48 -5.44
C GLY A 277 12.97 21.85 -6.80
N LYS A 278 12.97 20.52 -6.90
CA LYS A 278 12.79 19.75 -8.14
C LYS A 278 11.35 19.26 -8.32
N PRO A 279 10.84 19.15 -9.56
CA PRO A 279 9.62 18.41 -9.83
C PRO A 279 9.80 16.91 -9.60
N ILE A 280 8.73 16.24 -9.23
CA ILE A 280 8.74 14.82 -8.91
C ILE A 280 7.61 14.07 -9.62
N SER A 281 7.95 12.91 -10.15
CA SER A 281 7.05 11.90 -10.71
C SER A 281 7.01 10.70 -9.74
N ILE A 282 5.85 10.41 -9.17
CA ILE A 282 5.69 9.39 -8.12
C ILE A 282 5.09 8.14 -8.75
N CYS A 283 5.80 7.02 -8.67
CA CYS A 283 5.38 5.72 -9.16
C CYS A 283 4.92 4.84 -7.99
N LEU A 284 3.69 4.34 -8.08
CA LEU A 284 3.08 3.39 -7.16
C LEU A 284 2.71 2.12 -7.92
N GLY A 285 3.55 1.09 -7.80
CA GLY A 285 3.37 -0.22 -8.42
C GLY A 285 2.56 -1.20 -7.56
N ILE A 286 1.67 -0.68 -6.73
CA ILE A 286 0.89 -1.44 -5.74
C ILE A 286 -0.61 -1.21 -5.95
N GLY A 287 -1.43 -2.17 -5.50
CA GLY A 287 -2.87 -2.06 -5.60
C GLY A 287 -3.61 -3.05 -4.72
N THR A 288 -4.93 -2.90 -4.67
CA THR A 288 -5.86 -3.78 -3.96
C THR A 288 -7.15 -3.89 -4.75
N ASN A 289 -7.81 -5.06 -4.65
CA ASN A 289 -9.15 -5.27 -5.21
C ASN A 289 -10.25 -4.81 -4.23
N LEU A 290 -9.90 -4.55 -2.97
CA LEU A 290 -10.87 -4.16 -1.95
C LEU A 290 -11.08 -2.64 -1.94
N GLY A 291 -12.30 -2.23 -1.63
CA GLY A 291 -12.67 -0.83 -1.58
C GLY A 291 -13.79 -0.47 -2.56
N GLY A 292 -14.24 0.79 -2.50
CA GLY A 292 -15.40 1.26 -3.27
C GLY A 292 -15.12 1.58 -4.73
N HIS A 293 -13.87 1.60 -5.18
CA HIS A 293 -13.44 1.92 -6.57
C HIS A 293 -14.03 3.22 -7.15
N ASN A 294 -14.38 4.16 -6.28
CA ASN A 294 -15.05 5.43 -6.63
C ASN A 294 -14.24 6.68 -6.26
N GLY A 295 -12.98 6.52 -5.91
CA GLY A 295 -12.10 7.63 -5.52
C GLY A 295 -12.33 8.18 -4.10
N ALA A 296 -13.12 7.49 -3.27
CA ALA A 296 -13.55 7.99 -1.97
C ALA A 296 -12.76 7.44 -0.77
N ASN A 297 -11.82 6.52 -0.98
CA ASN A 297 -10.97 5.99 0.09
C ASN A 297 -9.91 7.01 0.53
N GLY A 298 -9.25 6.77 1.65
CA GLY A 298 -8.28 7.69 2.25
C GLY A 298 -7.13 8.04 1.32
N LEU A 299 -6.41 7.04 0.83
CA LEU A 299 -5.28 7.21 -0.08
C LEU A 299 -5.70 7.84 -1.42
N GLU A 300 -6.83 7.41 -1.99
CA GLU A 300 -7.36 7.93 -3.26
C GLU A 300 -7.62 9.44 -3.19
N ARG A 301 -8.27 9.90 -2.11
CA ARG A 301 -8.53 11.32 -1.86
C ARG A 301 -7.24 12.10 -1.61
N TYR A 302 -6.30 11.51 -0.87
CA TYR A 302 -5.01 12.11 -0.59
C TYR A 302 -4.22 12.35 -1.88
N ILE A 303 -4.10 11.34 -2.73
CA ILE A 303 -3.44 11.45 -4.04
C ILE A 303 -4.18 12.46 -4.93
N SER A 304 -5.51 12.42 -4.98
CA SER A 304 -6.32 13.35 -5.77
C SER A 304 -6.05 14.81 -5.38
N TYR A 305 -5.96 15.08 -4.09
CA TYR A 305 -5.60 16.42 -3.61
C TYR A 305 -4.17 16.82 -3.98
N LEU A 306 -3.19 15.94 -3.74
CA LEU A 306 -1.79 16.24 -4.02
C LEU A 306 -1.52 16.40 -5.51
N SER A 307 -2.29 15.74 -6.38
CA SER A 307 -2.17 15.87 -7.83
C SER A 307 -2.56 17.26 -8.36
N LEU A 308 -3.26 18.06 -7.55
CA LEU A 308 -3.55 19.47 -7.88
C LEU A 308 -2.35 20.41 -7.63
N LEU A 309 -1.33 19.94 -6.90
CA LEU A 309 -0.16 20.73 -6.59
C LEU A 309 0.80 20.79 -7.80
N PRO A 310 1.42 21.94 -8.07
CA PRO A 310 2.36 22.04 -9.16
C PRO A 310 3.63 21.20 -8.91
N LYS A 311 4.25 20.73 -9.99
CA LYS A 311 5.49 19.94 -9.99
C LYS A 311 5.36 18.53 -9.42
N ILE A 312 4.16 18.01 -9.20
CA ILE A 312 3.89 16.65 -8.74
C ILE A 312 3.07 15.92 -9.80
N SER A 313 3.45 14.69 -10.12
CA SER A 313 2.62 13.78 -10.92
C SER A 313 2.62 12.40 -10.29
N PHE A 314 1.50 11.70 -10.44
CA PHE A 314 1.33 10.33 -9.95
C PHE A 314 1.15 9.38 -11.12
N HIS A 315 1.77 8.21 -11.02
CA HIS A 315 1.65 7.10 -11.95
C HIS A 315 1.29 5.85 -11.13
N LEU A 316 0.09 5.34 -11.36
CA LEU A 316 -0.50 4.25 -10.60
C LEU A 316 -0.62 3.03 -11.50
N ALA A 317 -0.39 1.84 -10.96
CA ALA A 317 -0.65 0.61 -11.65
C ALA A 317 -2.16 0.40 -11.87
N GLY A 318 -2.55 -0.10 -13.04
CA GLY A 318 -3.94 -0.39 -13.38
C GLY A 318 -4.47 -1.73 -12.86
N GLY A 319 -3.60 -2.54 -12.25
CA GLY A 319 -3.92 -3.88 -11.75
C GLY A 319 -3.55 -5.01 -12.70
N ASN A 320 -3.46 -6.22 -12.15
CA ASN A 320 -3.13 -7.46 -12.89
C ASN A 320 -4.34 -8.39 -13.06
N GLU A 321 -5.52 -7.98 -12.57
CA GLU A 321 -6.69 -8.83 -12.36
C GLU A 321 -7.68 -8.85 -13.53
N GLY A 322 -7.32 -8.32 -14.70
CA GLY A 322 -8.24 -8.12 -15.82
C GLY A 322 -8.99 -9.36 -16.32
N ILE A 323 -8.44 -10.55 -16.09
CA ILE A 323 -9.05 -11.84 -16.49
C ILE A 323 -9.31 -12.78 -15.31
N SER A 324 -9.05 -12.33 -14.07
CA SER A 324 -9.13 -13.21 -12.87
C SER A 324 -10.57 -13.46 -12.42
N GLY A 325 -11.52 -12.66 -12.89
CA GLY A 325 -12.93 -12.79 -12.52
C GLY A 325 -13.23 -12.41 -11.06
N HIS A 326 -12.39 -11.55 -10.46
CA HIS A 326 -12.53 -11.09 -9.08
C HIS A 326 -13.47 -9.89 -8.90
N HIS A 327 -14.15 -9.47 -9.96
CA HIS A 327 -15.16 -8.42 -9.95
C HIS A 327 -16.47 -8.89 -10.58
N PHE A 328 -17.58 -8.54 -9.96
CA PHE A 328 -18.93 -8.73 -10.50
C PHE A 328 -19.76 -7.45 -10.32
N HIS A 329 -20.28 -6.91 -11.43
CA HIS A 329 -21.25 -5.81 -11.39
C HIS A 329 -22.66 -6.38 -11.53
N GLY A 330 -23.53 -6.12 -10.56
CA GLY A 330 -24.88 -6.62 -10.49
C GLY A 330 -25.95 -5.52 -10.56
N THR A 331 -27.12 -5.89 -11.10
CA THR A 331 -28.30 -5.02 -11.12
C THR A 331 -29.52 -5.84 -10.73
N ILE A 332 -30.18 -5.46 -9.62
CA ILE A 332 -31.49 -6.02 -9.22
C ILE A 332 -32.56 -5.11 -9.80
N ARG A 333 -33.34 -5.65 -10.74
CA ARG A 333 -34.44 -4.91 -11.40
C ARG A 333 -35.57 -4.65 -10.42
N ARG A 334 -36.45 -3.71 -10.79
CA ARG A 334 -37.55 -3.27 -9.92
C ARG A 334 -38.49 -4.41 -9.50
N GLU A 335 -38.76 -5.34 -10.43
CA GLU A 335 -39.63 -6.50 -10.24
C GLU A 335 -38.93 -7.70 -9.54
N GLU A 336 -37.61 -7.68 -9.43
CA GLU A 336 -36.84 -8.76 -8.84
C GLU A 336 -36.66 -8.55 -7.34
N GLN A 337 -36.76 -9.63 -6.58
CA GLN A 337 -36.52 -9.61 -5.13
C GLN A 337 -35.03 -9.74 -4.81
N TYR A 338 -34.29 -10.50 -5.62
CA TYR A 338 -32.87 -10.75 -5.46
C TYR A 338 -32.24 -11.16 -6.80
N GLN A 339 -30.91 -11.05 -6.84
CA GLN A 339 -30.08 -11.61 -7.91
C GLN A 339 -29.21 -12.71 -7.33
N THR A 340 -29.02 -13.80 -8.08
CA THR A 340 -28.07 -14.86 -7.72
C THR A 340 -26.74 -14.62 -8.41
N VAL A 341 -25.66 -14.69 -7.64
CA VAL A 341 -24.28 -14.61 -8.12
C VAL A 341 -23.59 -15.91 -7.77
N ASP A 342 -23.17 -16.65 -8.79
CA ASP A 342 -22.38 -17.86 -8.62
C ASP A 342 -20.90 -17.50 -8.57
N PHE A 343 -20.17 -18.01 -7.57
CA PHE A 343 -18.72 -17.89 -7.53
C PHE A 343 -18.09 -19.26 -7.29
N ASN A 344 -16.97 -19.49 -8.00
CA ASN A 344 -16.28 -20.76 -7.96
C ASN A 344 -15.03 -20.64 -7.09
N VAL A 345 -14.93 -21.51 -6.11
CA VAL A 345 -13.77 -21.64 -5.23
C VAL A 345 -12.87 -22.75 -5.73
N ALA A 346 -11.61 -22.43 -6.01
CA ALA A 346 -10.63 -23.38 -6.48
C ALA A 346 -10.22 -24.38 -5.39
N GLU A 347 -9.73 -25.54 -5.81
CA GLU A 347 -9.16 -26.52 -4.88
C GLU A 347 -7.89 -25.96 -4.24
N GLY A 348 -7.79 -26.09 -2.90
CA GLY A 348 -6.65 -25.58 -2.12
C GLY A 348 -6.81 -24.16 -1.63
N GLU A 349 -7.92 -23.48 -1.95
CA GLU A 349 -8.24 -22.16 -1.36
C GLU A 349 -8.64 -22.32 0.11
N ASN A 350 -7.99 -21.58 1.01
CA ASN A 350 -8.26 -21.67 2.45
C ASN A 350 -9.17 -20.56 2.98
N GLY A 351 -9.30 -19.48 2.24
CA GLY A 351 -10.14 -18.36 2.63
C GLY A 351 -9.78 -17.05 1.95
N PHE A 352 -10.75 -16.18 1.88
CA PHE A 352 -10.60 -14.86 1.25
C PHE A 352 -11.64 -13.89 1.81
N VAL A 353 -11.44 -12.62 1.52
CA VAL A 353 -12.40 -11.56 1.78
C VAL A 353 -13.13 -11.20 0.50
N MET A 354 -14.46 -11.09 0.59
CA MET A 354 -15.33 -10.60 -0.46
C MET A 354 -16.07 -9.37 0.05
N GLU A 355 -16.15 -8.32 -0.74
CA GLU A 355 -16.87 -7.09 -0.42
C GLU A 355 -17.98 -6.84 -1.43
N LEU A 356 -19.21 -6.67 -0.93
CA LEU A 356 -20.35 -6.19 -1.72
C LEU A 356 -20.54 -4.71 -1.43
N TRP A 357 -20.44 -3.89 -2.46
CA TRP A 357 -20.62 -2.45 -2.42
C TRP A 357 -21.91 -2.05 -3.09
N GLY A 358 -22.70 -1.22 -2.46
CA GLY A 358 -23.95 -0.70 -3.01
C GLY A 358 -24.23 0.71 -2.54
N ASP A 359 -24.79 1.53 -3.42
CA ASP A 359 -25.03 2.94 -3.17
C ASP A 359 -26.32 3.19 -2.37
N GLU A 360 -26.24 4.09 -1.39
CA GLU A 360 -27.42 4.63 -0.71
C GLU A 360 -28.31 5.42 -1.68
N PRO A 361 -29.62 5.46 -1.49
CA PRO A 361 -30.36 5.02 -0.30
C PRO A 361 -30.78 3.54 -0.33
N ASN A 362 -30.26 2.73 -1.25
CA ASN A 362 -30.58 1.32 -1.30
C ASN A 362 -29.93 0.58 -0.12
N VAL A 363 -30.61 -0.45 0.37
CA VAL A 363 -30.09 -1.32 1.44
C VAL A 363 -29.99 -2.73 0.93
N TYR A 364 -28.81 -3.32 1.04
CA TYR A 364 -28.53 -4.67 0.58
C TYR A 364 -28.44 -5.64 1.75
N THR A 365 -28.88 -6.86 1.49
CA THR A 365 -28.78 -8.01 2.38
C THR A 365 -28.45 -9.25 1.57
N ILE A 366 -27.89 -10.26 2.18
CA ILE A 366 -27.40 -11.45 1.47
C ILE A 366 -27.98 -12.75 2.05
N GLY A 367 -28.02 -13.76 1.21
CA GLY A 367 -28.16 -15.18 1.58
C GLY A 367 -27.08 -15.97 0.86
N ILE A 368 -26.76 -17.17 1.35
CA ILE A 368 -25.67 -17.97 0.79
C ILE A 368 -26.06 -19.45 0.76
N LEU A 369 -25.73 -20.10 -0.34
CA LEU A 369 -25.85 -21.55 -0.52
C LEU A 369 -24.48 -22.17 -0.75
N SER A 370 -24.11 -23.14 0.07
CA SER A 370 -22.86 -23.88 -0.06
C SER A 370 -22.92 -24.93 -1.18
N PRO A 371 -21.77 -25.43 -1.68
CA PRO A 371 -21.73 -26.53 -2.63
C PRO A 371 -22.37 -27.82 -2.08
N GLY A 372 -22.32 -28.04 -0.77
CA GLY A 372 -22.96 -29.16 -0.06
C GLY A 372 -24.47 -29.04 0.10
N GLY A 373 -25.04 -27.88 -0.28
CA GLY A 373 -26.49 -27.63 -0.25
C GLY A 373 -27.00 -27.01 1.04
N GLU A 374 -26.13 -26.61 1.98
CA GLU A 374 -26.55 -25.85 3.16
C GLU A 374 -26.93 -24.42 2.76
N ASN A 375 -28.16 -24.04 3.05
CA ASN A 375 -28.72 -22.74 2.63
C ASN A 375 -28.91 -21.84 3.86
N ILE A 376 -28.20 -20.73 3.86
CA ILE A 376 -28.43 -19.63 4.80
C ILE A 376 -29.36 -18.63 4.12
N GLU A 377 -30.57 -18.55 4.61
CA GLU A 377 -31.58 -17.63 4.12
C GLU A 377 -31.17 -16.17 4.30
N ARG A 378 -31.94 -15.25 3.70
CA ARG A 378 -31.70 -13.81 3.75
C ARG A 378 -31.38 -13.33 5.17
N MET A 379 -30.15 -12.84 5.35
CA MET A 379 -29.67 -12.25 6.58
C MET A 379 -29.94 -10.75 6.61
N GLN A 380 -30.76 -10.31 7.53
CA GLN A 380 -30.92 -8.88 7.82
C GLN A 380 -29.83 -8.47 8.80
N LEU A 381 -28.81 -7.80 8.30
CA LEU A 381 -27.72 -7.24 9.09
C LEU A 381 -28.07 -5.82 9.52
N LYS A 382 -28.09 -5.56 10.81
CA LYS A 382 -28.16 -4.19 11.32
C LYS A 382 -26.82 -3.48 11.06
N MET A 383 -26.88 -2.17 11.09
CA MET A 383 -25.71 -1.30 10.98
C MET A 383 -24.60 -1.72 11.97
N GLY A 384 -23.41 -2.04 11.49
CA GLY A 384 -22.26 -2.47 12.31
C GLY A 384 -22.43 -3.85 12.95
N GLU A 385 -23.49 -4.58 12.61
CA GLU A 385 -23.70 -5.94 13.15
C GLU A 385 -22.66 -6.90 12.57
N PHE A 386 -22.08 -7.69 13.44
CA PHE A 386 -21.23 -8.82 13.11
C PHE A 386 -22.03 -10.11 13.26
N ARG A 387 -21.94 -10.98 12.26
CA ARG A 387 -22.48 -12.35 12.32
C ARG A 387 -21.42 -13.34 11.90
N SER A 388 -21.41 -14.46 12.59
CA SER A 388 -20.60 -15.61 12.25
C SER A 388 -21.54 -16.78 11.94
N VAL A 389 -21.32 -17.41 10.79
CA VAL A 389 -22.09 -18.55 10.30
C VAL A 389 -21.14 -19.68 10.00
N ARG A 390 -21.42 -20.88 10.48
CA ARG A 390 -20.63 -22.08 10.17
C ARG A 390 -21.45 -23.03 9.32
N PHE A 391 -20.90 -23.41 8.19
CA PHE A 391 -21.43 -24.47 7.33
C PHE A 391 -20.89 -25.80 7.84
N PHE A 392 -21.76 -26.60 8.44
CA PHE A 392 -21.34 -27.79 9.17
C PHE A 392 -20.78 -28.92 8.31
N PRO A 393 -21.36 -29.24 7.11
CA PRO A 393 -20.80 -30.29 6.28
C PRO A 393 -19.37 -29.95 5.79
N GLU A 394 -19.12 -28.67 5.48
CA GLU A 394 -17.90 -28.19 4.89
C GLU A 394 -16.88 -27.65 5.92
N ASP A 395 -17.28 -27.48 7.17
CA ASP A 395 -16.49 -26.79 8.21
C ASP A 395 -16.04 -25.37 7.85
N THR A 396 -16.72 -24.76 6.88
CA THR A 396 -16.46 -23.39 6.43
C THR A 396 -17.04 -22.40 7.43
N LEU A 397 -16.23 -21.44 7.87
CA LEU A 397 -16.64 -20.33 8.71
C LEU A 397 -16.78 -19.05 7.87
N LEU A 398 -17.95 -18.43 7.91
CA LEU A 398 -18.22 -17.15 7.27
C LEU A 398 -18.49 -16.08 8.32
N GLU A 399 -17.65 -15.06 8.34
CA GLU A 399 -17.83 -13.86 9.16
C GLU A 399 -18.35 -12.73 8.29
N ILE A 400 -19.49 -12.14 8.70
CA ILE A 400 -20.16 -11.11 7.91
C ILE A 400 -20.31 -9.86 8.75
N ARG A 401 -19.99 -8.70 8.14
CA ARG A 401 -20.22 -7.40 8.75
C ARG A 401 -20.79 -6.42 7.72
N SER A 402 -21.83 -5.69 8.10
CA SER A 402 -22.38 -4.61 7.28
C SER A 402 -21.94 -3.26 7.82
N PHE A 403 -21.35 -2.45 6.98
CA PHE A 403 -20.94 -1.09 7.30
C PHE A 403 -21.69 -0.12 6.37
N PRO A 404 -22.66 0.62 6.86
CA PRO A 404 -23.29 1.69 6.11
C PRO A 404 -22.42 2.95 6.15
N GLY A 405 -22.58 3.81 5.16
CA GLY A 405 -21.78 5.03 5.06
C GLY A 405 -20.28 4.73 4.99
N ALA A 406 -19.92 3.65 4.30
CA ALA A 406 -18.53 3.19 4.21
C ALA A 406 -17.64 4.16 3.40
N THR A 407 -18.25 5.05 2.63
CA THR A 407 -17.58 6.15 1.93
C THR A 407 -18.23 7.49 2.27
N ILE A 408 -17.54 8.59 1.97
CA ILE A 408 -18.11 9.95 2.10
C ILE A 408 -19.33 10.13 1.17
N GLY A 409 -19.44 9.34 0.11
CA GLY A 409 -20.55 9.35 -0.83
C GLY A 409 -21.79 8.55 -0.39
N GLY A 410 -21.76 7.89 0.77
CA GLY A 410 -22.89 7.14 1.30
C GLY A 410 -23.05 5.75 0.67
N SER A 411 -21.99 4.92 0.64
CA SER A 411 -22.09 3.53 0.17
C SER A 411 -22.22 2.57 1.36
N GLN A 412 -23.04 1.51 1.18
CA GLN A 412 -23.04 0.36 2.07
C GLN A 412 -21.98 -0.64 1.61
N VAL A 413 -21.18 -1.17 2.54
CA VAL A 413 -20.37 -2.36 2.27
C VAL A 413 -20.83 -3.52 3.15
N ILE A 414 -21.01 -4.70 2.55
CA ILE A 414 -21.14 -5.97 3.24
C ILE A 414 -19.85 -6.73 3.01
N ARG A 415 -19.06 -6.82 4.07
CA ARG A 415 -17.80 -7.55 4.06
C ARG A 415 -18.04 -8.98 4.55
N MET A 416 -17.60 -9.94 3.75
CA MET A 416 -17.69 -11.36 3.97
C MET A 416 -16.27 -11.94 4.05
N ASN A 417 -15.93 -12.54 5.18
CA ASN A 417 -14.64 -13.20 5.37
C ASN A 417 -14.88 -14.71 5.48
N PHE A 418 -14.43 -15.43 4.45
CA PHE A 418 -14.50 -16.88 4.41
C PHE A 418 -13.22 -17.47 4.97
N LYS A 419 -13.35 -18.45 5.87
CA LYS A 419 -12.26 -19.22 6.46
C LYS A 419 -12.51 -20.70 6.31
N ASN A 420 -11.49 -21.47 5.97
CA ASN A 420 -11.59 -22.91 5.68
C ASN A 420 -12.67 -23.21 4.61
N ILE A 421 -12.71 -22.37 3.57
CA ILE A 421 -13.72 -22.52 2.53
C ILE A 421 -13.44 -23.76 1.68
N VAL A 422 -14.47 -24.55 1.38
CA VAL A 422 -14.33 -25.69 0.48
C VAL A 422 -14.49 -25.29 -0.97
N SER A 423 -13.78 -26.02 -1.85
CA SER A 423 -13.86 -25.84 -3.30
C SER A 423 -15.26 -26.19 -3.83
N GLY A 424 -15.63 -25.55 -4.93
CA GLY A 424 -16.88 -25.76 -5.62
C GLY A 424 -17.65 -24.48 -5.91
N ILE A 425 -18.86 -24.63 -6.42
CA ILE A 425 -19.71 -23.49 -6.79
C ILE A 425 -20.57 -23.08 -5.58
N TRP A 426 -20.32 -21.91 -5.06
CA TRP A 426 -21.11 -21.24 -4.06
C TRP A 426 -22.11 -20.29 -4.73
N LYS A 427 -23.25 -20.03 -4.12
CA LYS A 427 -24.23 -19.05 -4.61
C LYS A 427 -24.47 -17.98 -3.57
N LEU A 428 -24.29 -16.74 -3.97
CA LEU A 428 -24.65 -15.57 -3.18
C LEU A 428 -25.99 -15.03 -3.69
N PHE A 429 -26.96 -14.90 -2.82
CA PHE A 429 -28.25 -14.26 -3.10
C PHE A 429 -28.18 -12.82 -2.60
N VAL A 430 -28.21 -11.85 -3.52
CA VAL A 430 -28.16 -10.43 -3.18
C VAL A 430 -29.56 -9.85 -3.24
N TYR A 431 -30.06 -9.39 -2.11
CA TYR A 431 -31.35 -8.73 -1.99
C TYR A 431 -31.17 -7.23 -1.88
N GLY A 432 -31.93 -6.45 -2.62
CA GLY A 432 -31.90 -5.00 -2.54
C GLY A 432 -33.26 -4.43 -2.14
N THR A 433 -33.29 -3.48 -1.22
CA THR A 433 -34.50 -2.72 -0.85
C THR A 433 -34.29 -1.26 -1.22
N GLY A 434 -35.27 -0.66 -1.88
CA GLY A 434 -35.21 0.72 -2.37
C GLY A 434 -36.11 0.90 -3.57
N ASN A 435 -36.13 2.11 -4.12
CA ASN A 435 -36.93 2.45 -5.28
C ASN A 435 -36.10 2.33 -6.58
N GLY A 436 -36.66 1.68 -7.59
CA GLY A 436 -36.01 1.54 -8.90
C GLY A 436 -35.06 0.37 -9.00
N GLU A 437 -34.15 0.44 -9.95
CA GLU A 437 -33.05 -0.50 -10.12
C GLU A 437 -31.98 -0.26 -9.04
N LYS A 438 -31.36 -1.34 -8.59
CA LYS A 438 -30.35 -1.31 -7.51
C LYS A 438 -29.08 -1.91 -8.06
N GLN A 439 -28.07 -1.09 -8.21
CA GLN A 439 -26.75 -1.49 -8.70
C GLN A 439 -25.82 -1.77 -7.51
N TYR A 440 -24.97 -2.76 -7.67
CA TYR A 440 -23.97 -3.14 -6.69
C TYR A 440 -22.76 -3.77 -7.37
N ASP A 441 -21.63 -3.72 -6.71
CA ASP A 441 -20.39 -4.35 -7.12
C ASP A 441 -19.92 -5.34 -6.07
N ILE A 442 -19.34 -6.45 -6.49
CA ILE A 442 -18.68 -7.43 -5.64
C ILE A 442 -17.22 -7.51 -6.05
N TRP A 443 -16.34 -7.40 -5.07
CA TRP A 443 -14.89 -7.50 -5.23
C TRP A 443 -14.34 -8.60 -4.33
N LEU A 444 -13.32 -9.34 -4.85
CA LEU A 444 -12.58 -10.39 -4.14
C LEU A 444 -11.11 -10.05 -4.06
#